data_c4c7b9306cd2ff4d441d44f0a6139595
#
_entry.id   c4c7b9306cd2ff4d441d44f0a6139595
#
_cell.length_a   1.000
_cell.length_b   1.000
_cell.length_c   1.000
_cell.angle_alpha   90.00
_cell.angle_beta   90.00
_cell.angle_gamma   90.00
#
_symmetry.space_group_name_H-M   'P 1'
#
loop_
_entity.id
_entity.type
_entity.pdbx_description
1 polymer ?
#
loop_
_entity_poly.entity_id
_entity_poly.type
_entity_poly.pdbx_seq_one_letter_code
_entity_poly.pdbx_strand_id
1 'polypeptide(L)'
;MYQADEKRYETMKYHRCGASGLMLPELSLGLWHNFGDTGVYENMKQMCFTAFDNGITHFDLANNYGPQPGSAEKNFGKILREEFSAYRDELIVSTKAGYDMWPGPYGNWGSRKYLKIGRAHV
;
A
#
# COMPACT_ATOMS: atom_id res chain seq x y z
N MET A 1 -4.59 6.29 -18.44
CA MET A 1 -3.49 5.74 -17.64
C MET A 1 -2.66 6.91 -17.08
N TYR A 2 -2.36 6.85 -15.81
CA TYR A 2 -1.55 7.87 -15.13
C TYR A 2 -0.12 7.92 -15.70
N GLN A 3 0.39 9.14 -15.83
CA GLN A 3 1.79 9.37 -16.19
C GLN A 3 2.45 10.16 -15.06
N ALA A 4 3.50 9.59 -14.48
CA ALA A 4 4.20 10.21 -13.37
C ALA A 4 5.01 11.43 -13.83
N ASP A 5 5.13 12.41 -12.94
CA ASP A 5 6.01 13.56 -13.15
C ASP A 5 7.46 13.09 -13.32
N GLU A 6 8.11 13.54 -14.39
CA GLU A 6 9.50 13.18 -14.70
C GLU A 6 10.47 13.70 -13.61
N LYS A 7 10.10 14.77 -12.93
CA LYS A 7 10.90 15.41 -11.87
C LYS A 7 10.64 14.86 -10.46
N ARG A 8 9.85 13.80 -10.34
CA ARG A 8 9.42 13.27 -9.03
C ARG A 8 10.54 12.95 -8.05
N TYR A 9 11.75 12.69 -8.54
CA TYR A 9 12.90 12.35 -7.70
C TYR A 9 13.83 13.53 -7.39
N GLU A 10 13.54 14.73 -7.84
CA GLU A 10 14.47 15.86 -7.70
C GLU A 10 14.57 16.40 -6.27
N THR A 11 13.50 16.34 -5.49
CA THR A 11 13.44 16.98 -4.16
C THR A 11 13.34 16.01 -2.99
N MET A 12 12.86 14.79 -3.22
CA MET A 12 12.74 13.78 -2.14
C MET A 12 14.11 13.23 -1.77
N LYS A 13 14.36 13.11 -0.48
CA LYS A 13 15.56 12.44 0.06
C LYS A 13 15.26 10.98 0.33
N TYR A 14 16.21 10.12 -0.02
CA TYR A 14 16.11 8.67 0.18
C TYR A 14 17.26 8.21 1.08
N HIS A 15 16.94 7.29 2.00
CA HIS A 15 17.87 6.74 2.96
C HIS A 15 17.91 5.22 2.90
N ARG A 16 19.06 4.62 3.08
CA ARG A 16 19.20 3.17 3.12
C ARG A 16 18.47 2.59 4.34
N CYS A 17 17.73 1.53 4.10
CA CYS A 17 17.09 0.75 5.15
C CYS A 17 18.06 -0.35 5.61
N GLY A 18 18.97 0.00 6.53
CA GLY A 18 19.98 -0.93 7.03
C GLY A 18 20.83 -1.52 5.91
N ALA A 19 21.03 -2.82 5.93
CA ALA A 19 21.80 -3.59 4.94
C ALA A 19 20.90 -4.28 3.87
N SER A 20 19.61 -3.93 3.81
CA SER A 20 18.64 -4.60 2.93
C SER A 20 18.80 -4.25 1.45
N GLY A 21 19.50 -3.18 1.13
CA GLY A 21 19.55 -2.63 -0.23
C GLY A 21 18.39 -1.72 -0.59
N LEU A 22 17.36 -1.63 0.25
CA LEU A 22 16.23 -0.74 0.03
C LEU A 22 16.62 0.72 0.30
N MET A 23 16.10 1.62 -0.53
CA MET A 23 16.19 3.07 -0.35
C MET A 23 14.79 3.59 -0.06
N LEU A 24 14.56 4.04 1.17
CA LEU A 24 13.26 4.54 1.59
C LEU A 24 13.20 6.06 1.49
N PRO A 25 12.08 6.63 1.00
CA PRO A 25 11.87 8.08 1.05
C PRO A 25 11.72 8.54 2.50
N GLU A 26 12.00 9.82 2.76
CA GLU A 26 11.78 10.40 4.08
C GLU A 26 10.31 10.41 4.50
N LEU A 27 9.40 10.41 3.51
CA LEU A 27 7.96 10.34 3.73
C LEU A 27 7.39 9.09 3.08
N SER A 28 6.42 8.48 3.74
CA SER A 28 5.62 7.36 3.23
C SER A 28 4.16 7.71 3.26
N LEU A 29 3.38 7.17 2.33
CA LEU A 29 1.92 7.31 2.35
C LEU A 29 1.31 6.11 3.07
N GLY A 30 0.72 6.36 4.24
CA GLY A 30 -0.06 5.37 4.97
C GLY A 30 -1.49 5.29 4.45
N LEU A 31 -1.99 4.07 4.26
CA LEU A 31 -3.27 3.82 3.60
C LEU A 31 -4.36 3.37 4.60
N TRP A 32 -4.21 3.75 5.87
CA TRP A 32 -5.18 3.39 6.90
C TRP A 32 -6.49 4.12 6.73
N HIS A 33 -6.45 5.44 6.54
CA HIS A 33 -7.64 6.27 6.35
C HIS A 33 -7.83 6.57 4.86
N ASN A 34 -9.10 6.77 4.45
CA ASN A 34 -9.51 7.21 3.12
C ASN A 34 -9.31 6.19 1.98
N PHE A 35 -8.77 5.00 2.24
CA PHE A 35 -8.53 3.98 1.22
C PHE A 35 -9.45 2.76 1.33
N GLY A 36 -10.35 2.74 2.31
CA GLY A 36 -11.27 1.64 2.52
C GLY A 36 -12.55 1.73 1.69
N ASP A 37 -13.50 0.86 2.03
CA ASP A 37 -14.78 0.70 1.32
C ASP A 37 -15.69 1.94 1.38
N THR A 38 -15.48 2.83 2.37
CA THR A 38 -16.23 4.09 2.50
C THR A 38 -15.56 5.27 1.82
N GLY A 39 -14.36 5.10 1.29
CA GLY A 39 -13.62 6.15 0.61
C GLY A 39 -14.05 6.35 -0.84
N VAL A 40 -13.78 7.53 -1.37
CA VAL A 40 -14.03 7.85 -2.79
C VAL A 40 -12.82 7.42 -3.60
N TYR A 41 -13.01 6.46 -4.50
CA TYR A 41 -11.92 5.84 -5.28
C TYR A 41 -11.09 6.87 -6.07
N GLU A 42 -11.74 7.87 -6.68
CA GLU A 42 -11.02 8.91 -7.41
C GLU A 42 -10.08 9.71 -6.51
N ASN A 43 -10.50 10.00 -5.26
CA ASN A 43 -9.64 10.66 -4.30
C ASN A 43 -8.44 9.78 -3.91
N MET A 44 -8.64 8.47 -3.79
CA MET A 44 -7.54 7.52 -3.52
C MET A 44 -6.49 7.60 -4.62
N LYS A 45 -6.91 7.60 -5.88
CA LYS A 45 -6.00 7.74 -7.02
C LYS A 45 -5.24 9.06 -6.96
N GLN A 46 -5.94 10.16 -6.74
CA GLN A 46 -5.31 11.48 -6.70
C GLN A 46 -4.29 11.60 -5.56
N MET A 47 -4.57 11.04 -4.39
CA MET A 47 -3.61 10.99 -3.29
C MET A 47 -2.36 10.18 -3.68
N CYS A 48 -2.53 9.03 -4.32
CA CYS A 48 -1.41 8.22 -4.77
C CYS A 48 -0.58 8.93 -5.86
N PHE A 49 -1.24 9.58 -6.82
CA PHE A 49 -0.56 10.32 -7.88
C PHE A 49 0.24 11.49 -7.31
N THR A 50 -0.38 12.28 -6.45
CA THR A 50 0.30 13.41 -5.81
C THR A 50 1.50 12.94 -4.98
N ALA A 51 1.34 11.85 -4.22
CA ALA A 51 2.43 11.28 -3.45
C ALA A 51 3.60 10.86 -4.34
N PHE A 52 3.33 10.10 -5.38
CA PHE A 52 4.37 9.59 -6.29
C PHE A 52 5.02 10.71 -7.10
N ASP A 53 4.25 11.68 -7.57
CA ASP A 53 4.78 12.86 -8.28
C ASP A 53 5.71 13.72 -7.43
N ASN A 54 5.65 13.57 -6.10
CA ASN A 54 6.55 14.22 -5.15
C ASN A 54 7.62 13.27 -4.59
N GLY A 55 7.81 12.11 -5.19
CA GLY A 55 8.89 11.19 -4.84
C GLY A 55 8.58 10.25 -3.68
N ILE A 56 7.33 10.17 -3.20
CA ILE A 56 6.92 9.17 -2.22
C ILE A 56 6.76 7.84 -2.94
N THR A 57 7.72 6.95 -2.75
CA THR A 57 7.74 5.62 -3.37
C THR A 57 7.25 4.51 -2.43
N HIS A 58 7.06 4.81 -1.15
CA HIS A 58 6.65 3.82 -0.15
C HIS A 58 5.19 4.02 0.25
N PHE A 59 4.40 2.96 0.04
CA PHE A 59 2.97 2.89 0.40
C PHE A 59 2.79 1.80 1.46
N ASP A 60 2.22 2.17 2.61
CA ASP A 60 2.12 1.28 3.76
C ASP A 60 0.67 0.90 4.04
N LEU A 61 0.43 -0.40 4.08
CA LEU A 61 -0.87 -1.03 4.26
C LEU A 61 -0.89 -1.92 5.52
N ALA A 62 -2.05 -2.46 5.79
CA ALA A 62 -2.26 -3.63 6.64
C ALA A 62 -3.46 -4.42 6.11
N ASN A 63 -3.49 -5.70 6.41
CA ASN A 63 -4.53 -6.59 5.89
C ASN A 63 -5.95 -6.20 6.35
N ASN A 64 -6.08 -5.48 7.48
CA ASN A 64 -7.37 -5.05 8.02
C ASN A 64 -7.70 -3.57 7.76
N TYR A 65 -6.88 -2.84 7.01
CA TYR A 65 -7.14 -1.41 6.75
C TYR A 65 -8.42 -1.19 5.95
N GLY A 66 -9.13 -0.13 6.30
CA GLY A 66 -10.45 0.24 5.85
C GLY A 66 -11.47 0.02 6.97
N PRO A 67 -12.70 0.54 6.95
CA PRO A 67 -13.72 0.05 7.86
C PRO A 67 -13.99 -1.44 7.63
N GLN A 68 -14.13 -1.88 6.38
CA GLN A 68 -14.19 -3.29 6.01
C GLN A 68 -12.77 -3.86 5.92
N PRO A 69 -12.40 -4.88 6.72
CA PRO A 69 -11.06 -5.48 6.65
C PRO A 69 -10.70 -5.94 5.25
N GLY A 70 -9.53 -5.53 4.77
CA GLY A 70 -9.03 -5.87 3.44
C GLY A 70 -9.42 -4.89 2.34
N SER A 71 -10.32 -3.94 2.59
CA SER A 71 -10.79 -3.01 1.56
C SER A 71 -9.70 -2.07 1.05
N ALA A 72 -8.82 -1.60 1.94
CA ALA A 72 -7.70 -0.73 1.53
C ALA A 72 -6.72 -1.46 0.61
N GLU A 73 -6.32 -2.68 0.95
CA GLU A 73 -5.45 -3.49 0.08
C GLU A 73 -6.09 -3.77 -1.28
N LYS A 74 -7.40 -4.06 -1.29
CA LYS A 74 -8.16 -4.29 -2.53
C LYS A 74 -8.16 -3.05 -3.42
N ASN A 75 -8.46 -1.89 -2.85
CA ASN A 75 -8.51 -0.63 -3.59
C ASN A 75 -7.12 -0.23 -4.11
N PHE A 76 -6.10 -0.32 -3.26
CA PHE A 76 -4.75 -0.02 -3.68
C PHE A 76 -4.24 -1.02 -4.73
N GLY A 77 -4.57 -2.30 -4.60
CA GLY A 77 -4.27 -3.30 -5.61
C GLY A 77 -4.88 -2.98 -6.98
N LYS A 78 -6.08 -2.41 -6.99
CA LYS A 78 -6.70 -1.92 -8.22
C LYS A 78 -5.92 -0.74 -8.81
N ILE A 79 -5.54 0.24 -7.99
CA ILE A 79 -4.71 1.38 -8.41
C ILE A 79 -3.38 0.89 -8.99
N LEU A 80 -2.72 -0.06 -8.34
CA LEU A 80 -1.47 -0.63 -8.83
C LEU A 80 -1.61 -1.22 -10.22
N ARG A 81 -2.65 -2.01 -10.46
CA ARG A 81 -2.87 -2.65 -11.76
C ARG A 81 -3.23 -1.66 -12.85
N GLU A 82 -4.11 -0.73 -12.56
CA GLU A 82 -4.69 0.16 -13.57
C GLU A 82 -3.81 1.37 -13.88
N GLU A 83 -3.11 1.89 -12.87
CA GLU A 83 -2.42 3.18 -12.97
C GLU A 83 -0.90 3.10 -12.78
N PHE A 84 -0.43 2.20 -11.91
CA PHE A 84 0.99 2.13 -11.55
C PHE A 84 1.73 0.91 -12.12
N SER A 85 1.12 0.14 -13.00
CA SER A 85 1.77 -1.06 -13.54
C SER A 85 3.12 -0.77 -14.20
N ALA A 86 3.25 0.37 -14.88
CA ALA A 86 4.50 0.79 -15.51
C ALA A 86 5.59 1.22 -14.49
N TYR A 87 5.19 1.51 -13.26
CA TYR A 87 6.09 2.01 -12.21
C TYR A 87 6.28 1.02 -11.05
N ARG A 88 5.78 -0.21 -11.19
CA ARG A 88 5.77 -1.18 -10.08
C ARG A 88 7.15 -1.39 -9.46
N ASP A 89 8.20 -1.42 -10.26
CA ASP A 89 9.57 -1.65 -9.82
C ASP A 89 10.18 -0.44 -9.08
N GLU A 90 9.56 0.73 -9.20
CA GLU A 90 9.96 1.93 -8.47
C GLU A 90 9.31 2.02 -7.09
N LEU A 91 8.29 1.19 -6.81
CA LEU A 91 7.48 1.28 -5.61
C LEU A 91 7.87 0.24 -4.58
N ILE A 92 7.85 0.66 -3.31
CA ILE A 92 7.92 -0.21 -2.15
C ILE A 92 6.52 -0.26 -1.54
N VAL A 93 5.96 -1.46 -1.46
CA VAL A 93 4.65 -1.69 -0.86
C VAL A 93 4.85 -2.57 0.36
N SER A 94 4.55 -2.03 1.53
CA SER A 94 4.58 -2.79 2.78
C SER A 94 3.17 -3.05 3.28
N THR A 95 2.99 -4.20 3.91
CA THR A 95 1.73 -4.54 4.57
C THR A 95 2.01 -5.34 5.83
N LYS A 96 0.98 -5.53 6.62
CA LYS A 96 1.04 -6.20 7.93
C LYS A 96 -0.04 -7.27 7.99
N ALA A 97 0.23 -8.33 8.70
CA ALA A 97 -0.74 -9.39 9.00
C ALA A 97 -0.83 -9.60 10.51
N GLY A 98 -1.92 -10.21 10.98
CA GLY A 98 -2.11 -10.52 12.40
C GLY A 98 -3.32 -9.86 13.03
N TYR A 99 -4.03 -9.01 12.33
CA TYR A 99 -5.24 -8.35 12.82
C TYR A 99 -6.47 -9.22 12.65
N ASP A 100 -7.56 -8.86 13.33
CA ASP A 100 -8.83 -9.55 13.21
C ASP A 100 -9.41 -9.40 11.80
N MET A 101 -9.64 -10.51 11.11
CA MET A 101 -10.10 -10.53 9.73
C MET A 101 -11.45 -11.25 9.56
N TRP A 102 -11.71 -12.27 10.37
CA TRP A 102 -12.96 -13.04 10.34
C TRP A 102 -13.23 -13.68 11.72
N PRO A 103 -14.49 -14.07 12.03
CA PRO A 103 -14.81 -14.71 13.30
C PRO A 103 -14.17 -16.08 13.47
N GLY A 104 -13.85 -16.45 14.71
CA GLY A 104 -13.36 -17.76 15.07
C GLY A 104 -11.88 -17.81 15.45
N PRO A 105 -11.39 -18.99 15.83
CA PRO A 105 -10.05 -19.11 16.43
C PRO A 105 -8.87 -18.87 15.48
N TYR A 106 -9.12 -18.82 14.18
CA TYR A 106 -8.07 -18.62 13.19
C TYR A 106 -8.17 -17.28 12.47
N GLY A 107 -9.08 -16.40 12.89
CA GLY A 107 -9.35 -15.13 12.23
C GLY A 107 -8.42 -13.98 12.62
N ASN A 108 -7.48 -14.21 13.53
CA ASN A 108 -6.56 -13.21 14.04
C ASN A 108 -5.17 -13.78 14.31
N TRP A 109 -4.21 -12.89 14.61
CA TRP A 109 -2.81 -13.18 14.93
C TRP A 109 -2.04 -13.88 13.79
N GLY A 110 -0.93 -14.50 14.10
CA GLY A 110 0.09 -14.86 13.14
C GLY A 110 0.24 -16.36 12.89
N SER A 111 -0.82 -17.17 12.99
CA SER A 111 -0.70 -18.59 12.65
C SER A 111 -0.37 -18.79 11.18
N ARG A 112 0.30 -19.89 10.84
CA ARG A 112 0.57 -20.27 9.45
C ARG A 112 -0.72 -20.37 8.63
N LYS A 113 -1.78 -20.91 9.25
CA LYS A 113 -3.11 -21.03 8.63
C LYS A 113 -3.68 -19.66 8.28
N TYR A 114 -3.64 -18.73 9.23
CA TYR A 114 -4.08 -17.35 9.03
C TYR A 114 -3.35 -16.69 7.85
N LEU A 115 -2.02 -16.75 7.84
CA LEU A 115 -1.22 -16.14 6.80
C LEU A 115 -1.48 -16.73 5.42
N LYS A 116 -1.69 -18.05 5.33
CA LYS A 116 -2.02 -18.69 4.04
C LYS A 116 -3.38 -18.28 3.51
N ILE A 117 -4.39 -18.20 4.39
CA ILE A 117 -5.74 -17.76 4.01
C ILE A 117 -5.71 -16.29 3.58
N GLY A 118 -5.04 -15.44 4.34
CA GLY A 118 -4.90 -14.02 4.02
C GLY A 118 -4.26 -13.78 2.64
N ARG A 119 -3.29 -14.59 2.27
CA ARG A 119 -2.64 -14.48 0.96
C ARG A 119 -3.51 -14.95 -0.20
N ALA A 120 -4.49 -15.81 0.04
CA ALA A 120 -5.40 -16.27 -1.00
C ALA A 120 -6.42 -15.20 -1.42
N HIS A 121 -6.58 -14.14 -0.64
CA HIS A 121 -7.54 -13.06 -0.88
C HIS A 121 -6.90 -11.77 -1.41
N VAL A 122 -5.62 -11.79 -1.65
CA VAL A 122 -4.85 -10.63 -2.15
C VAL A 122 -4.72 -10.71 -3.67
#